data_93ee14711305734c6185b0c2e810e1f4
#
_entry.id   93ee14711305734c6185b0c2e810e1f4
#
_cell.length_a   1.000
_cell.length_b   1.000
_cell.length_c   1.000
_cell.angle_alpha   90.00
_cell.angle_beta   90.00
_cell.angle_gamma   90.00
#
_symmetry.space_group_name_H-M   'P 1'
#
loop_
_entity.id
_entity.type
_entity.pdbx_description
1 polymer ?
#
loop_
_entity_poly.entity_id
_entity_poly.type
_entity_poly.pdbx_seq_one_letter_code
_entity_poly.pdbx_strand_id
1 'polypeptide(L)'
;MVIVKFISDKDCQLFIDMELVGEVHADNMLKVTLEAGSYLVEAKTTDGKCLKKYELKINSSDNQVLQDLALEKTMLFETIEKLRNDSSLRFYNQRAAFCHNGSYGYINSQYEVVIEPIYSFADIFISTKALVRRTFPNGEMATLIDINGNICLGQWYEYIGCNDKTILLKSENTFFVLSRENYSFVEEYQDAGYDGKSDLIPVHKEIGIDDMYGFIDKTGAETVPLIYDFVWNYEENGFAKVKRFGVTYAVGTDGTLFYDMEQAVNDGKEFIRKKAG
;
A
#
# COMPACT_ATOMS: atom_id res chain seq x y z
N MET A 1 -12.55 26.79 41.87
CA MET A 1 -12.74 25.74 40.87
C MET A 1 -12.45 26.28 39.48
N VAL A 2 -11.66 25.60 38.69
CA VAL A 2 -11.23 25.98 37.32
C VAL A 2 -11.75 24.94 36.35
N ILE A 3 -12.26 25.38 35.19
CA ILE A 3 -12.69 24.47 34.13
C ILE A 3 -11.48 24.12 33.28
N VAL A 4 -11.07 22.85 33.31
CA VAL A 4 -10.03 22.30 32.42
C VAL A 4 -10.71 21.61 31.25
N LYS A 5 -10.31 21.99 30.05
CA LYS A 5 -10.79 21.44 28.79
C LYS A 5 -9.71 20.57 28.18
N PHE A 6 -9.97 19.29 28.00
CA PHE A 6 -9.06 18.37 27.35
C PHE A 6 -9.54 18.11 25.93
N ILE A 7 -8.62 18.30 24.97
CA ILE A 7 -8.78 17.90 23.57
C ILE A 7 -7.68 16.92 23.19
N SER A 8 -7.95 16.08 22.23
CA SER A 8 -7.00 15.08 21.75
C SER A 8 -7.18 14.88 20.24
N ASP A 9 -6.10 14.54 19.56
CA ASP A 9 -6.07 14.09 18.16
C ASP A 9 -6.34 12.59 18.03
N LYS A 10 -6.61 11.89 19.16
CA LYS A 10 -6.90 10.46 19.23
C LYS A 10 -7.79 10.14 20.41
N ASP A 11 -8.68 9.16 20.24
CA ASP A 11 -9.53 8.67 21.33
C ASP A 11 -8.69 8.08 22.47
N CYS A 12 -8.99 8.48 23.71
CA CYS A 12 -8.32 7.98 24.88
C CYS A 12 -9.19 8.07 26.14
N GLN A 13 -8.83 7.30 27.15
CA GLN A 13 -9.34 7.44 28.50
C GLN A 13 -8.42 8.41 29.28
N LEU A 14 -9.03 9.38 29.97
CA LEU A 14 -8.33 10.37 30.77
C LEU A 14 -8.42 10.01 32.26
N PHE A 15 -7.27 9.95 32.89
CA PHE A 15 -7.11 9.74 34.33
C PHE A 15 -6.49 11.00 34.94
N ILE A 16 -6.98 11.38 36.11
CA ILE A 16 -6.39 12.42 36.96
C ILE A 16 -6.15 11.81 38.32
N ASP A 17 -4.90 11.87 38.81
CA ASP A 17 -4.46 11.24 40.04
C ASP A 17 -4.84 9.76 40.15
N MET A 18 -4.71 9.03 39.03
CA MET A 18 -5.04 7.62 38.83
C MET A 18 -6.55 7.30 38.80
N GLU A 19 -7.44 8.28 38.93
CA GLU A 19 -8.89 8.08 38.81
C GLU A 19 -9.34 8.39 37.38
N LEU A 20 -10.19 7.51 36.80
CA LEU A 20 -10.80 7.72 35.49
C LEU A 20 -11.81 8.87 35.58
N VAL A 21 -11.58 9.95 34.85
CA VAL A 21 -12.46 11.12 34.82
C VAL A 21 -13.34 11.17 33.55
N GLY A 22 -13.02 10.39 32.53
CA GLY A 22 -13.83 10.27 31.33
C GLY A 22 -13.04 9.87 30.10
N GLU A 23 -13.71 9.92 28.95
CA GLU A 23 -13.16 9.65 27.63
C GLU A 23 -13.03 10.95 26.84
N VAL A 24 -11.89 11.13 26.17
CA VAL A 24 -11.64 12.22 25.23
C VAL A 24 -11.68 11.62 23.83
N HIS A 25 -12.59 12.06 22.99
CA HIS A 25 -12.69 11.66 21.59
C HIS A 25 -12.00 12.68 20.69
N ALA A 26 -11.43 12.23 19.57
CA ALA A 26 -10.64 13.06 18.67
C ALA A 26 -11.37 14.34 18.18
N ASP A 27 -12.68 14.26 18.02
CA ASP A 27 -13.49 15.38 17.54
C ASP A 27 -14.28 16.08 18.65
N ASN A 28 -14.01 15.78 19.92
CA ASN A 28 -14.78 16.28 21.04
C ASN A 28 -13.90 16.77 22.19
N MET A 29 -14.50 17.53 23.10
CA MET A 29 -13.83 18.14 24.25
C MET A 29 -14.39 17.56 25.55
N LEU A 30 -13.53 17.01 26.41
CA LEU A 30 -13.89 16.66 27.78
C LEU A 30 -13.63 17.86 28.70
N LYS A 31 -14.64 18.23 29.50
CA LYS A 31 -14.56 19.30 30.50
C LYS A 31 -14.51 18.68 31.90
N VAL A 32 -13.48 19.04 32.66
CA VAL A 32 -13.31 18.62 34.06
C VAL A 32 -13.18 19.87 34.92
N THR A 33 -13.78 19.88 36.08
CA THR A 33 -13.65 20.98 37.04
C THR A 33 -12.71 20.58 38.14
N LEU A 34 -11.61 21.34 38.31
CA LEU A 34 -10.57 21.09 39.29
C LEU A 34 -10.36 22.31 40.18
N GLU A 35 -9.84 22.11 41.37
CA GLU A 35 -9.36 23.18 42.27
C GLU A 35 -7.95 23.64 41.87
N ALA A 36 -7.46 24.70 42.48
CA ALA A 36 -6.04 25.08 42.34
C ALA A 36 -5.17 24.01 43.00
N GLY A 37 -4.15 23.53 42.26
CA GLY A 37 -3.27 22.45 42.75
C GLY A 37 -2.46 21.82 41.62
N SER A 38 -1.73 20.77 41.94
CA SER A 38 -0.96 19.94 41.00
C SER A 38 -1.63 18.59 40.87
N TYR A 39 -1.82 18.13 39.65
CA TYR A 39 -2.51 16.90 39.30
C TYR A 39 -1.67 16.06 38.35
N LEU A 40 -1.62 14.75 38.60
CA LEU A 40 -1.06 13.82 37.63
C LEU A 40 -2.07 13.45 36.58
N VAL A 41 -1.81 13.86 35.34
CA VAL A 41 -2.70 13.56 34.19
C VAL A 41 -2.10 12.40 33.39
N GLU A 42 -2.92 11.40 33.13
CA GLU A 42 -2.56 10.26 32.29
C GLU A 42 -3.65 10.05 31.19
N ALA A 43 -3.20 9.95 29.94
CA ALA A 43 -4.05 9.53 28.83
C ALA A 43 -3.69 8.09 28.44
N LYS A 44 -4.70 7.21 28.41
CA LYS A 44 -4.51 5.77 28.15
C LYS A 44 -5.45 5.30 27.06
N THR A 45 -5.04 4.27 26.30
CA THR A 45 -5.94 3.52 25.42
C THR A 45 -6.93 2.69 26.23
N THR A 46 -7.98 2.18 25.60
CA THR A 46 -8.97 1.32 26.25
C THR A 46 -8.41 0.01 26.78
N ASP A 47 -7.28 -0.47 26.22
CA ASP A 47 -6.51 -1.61 26.72
C ASP A 47 -5.50 -1.25 27.83
N GLY A 48 -5.53 0.00 28.31
CA GLY A 48 -4.76 0.46 29.47
C GLY A 48 -3.31 0.91 29.18
N LYS A 49 -2.88 0.92 27.91
CA LYS A 49 -1.55 1.44 27.52
C LYS A 49 -1.50 2.94 27.76
N CYS A 50 -0.53 3.41 28.56
CA CYS A 50 -0.33 4.83 28.79
C CYS A 50 0.28 5.48 27.54
N LEU A 51 -0.44 6.44 26.97
CA LEU A 51 -0.01 7.21 25.79
C LEU A 51 0.72 8.50 26.18
N LYS A 52 0.28 9.15 27.27
CA LYS A 52 0.87 10.39 27.78
C LYS A 52 0.68 10.48 29.28
N LYS A 53 1.70 11.00 29.98
CA LYS A 53 1.68 11.24 31.42
C LYS A 53 2.42 12.52 31.74
N TYR A 54 1.80 13.43 32.50
CA TYR A 54 2.40 14.69 32.88
C TYR A 54 1.76 15.31 34.14
N GLU A 55 2.46 16.26 34.78
CA GLU A 55 1.93 17.05 35.88
C GLU A 55 1.23 18.30 35.33
N LEU A 56 -0.05 18.48 35.67
CA LEU A 56 -0.84 19.66 35.38
C LEU A 56 -0.89 20.55 36.61
N LYS A 57 -0.46 21.81 36.49
CA LYS A 57 -0.54 22.82 37.56
C LYS A 57 -1.67 23.78 37.23
N ILE A 58 -2.56 23.99 38.18
CA ILE A 58 -3.70 24.93 38.11
C ILE A 58 -3.49 26.00 39.17
N ASN A 59 -3.51 27.25 38.72
CA ASN A 59 -3.40 28.38 39.63
C ASN A 59 -4.77 28.89 40.06
N SER A 60 -4.87 29.51 41.22
CA SER A 60 -6.12 30.08 41.74
C SER A 60 -6.64 31.25 40.90
N SER A 61 -5.80 31.86 40.08
CA SER A 61 -6.16 32.93 39.12
C SER A 61 -6.73 32.43 37.80
N ASP A 62 -6.64 31.14 37.52
CA ASP A 62 -7.08 30.56 36.25
C ASP A 62 -8.61 30.45 36.24
N ASN A 63 -9.25 30.93 35.17
CA ASN A 63 -10.68 30.74 34.96
C ASN A 63 -10.99 29.51 34.12
N GLN A 64 -10.19 29.31 33.07
CA GLN A 64 -10.22 28.15 32.17
C GLN A 64 -8.81 27.78 31.74
N VAL A 65 -8.57 26.47 31.58
CA VAL A 65 -7.31 25.92 31.07
C VAL A 65 -7.65 24.97 29.92
N LEU A 66 -6.95 25.13 28.79
CA LEU A 66 -7.03 24.22 27.66
C LEU A 66 -5.79 23.30 27.69
N GLN A 67 -6.03 22.00 27.65
CA GLN A 67 -5.01 20.98 27.53
C GLN A 67 -5.16 20.21 26.21
N ASP A 68 -4.19 20.39 25.33
CA ASP A 68 -4.07 19.59 24.11
C ASP A 68 -3.16 18.39 24.40
N LEU A 69 -3.74 17.20 24.37
CA LEU A 69 -3.02 15.97 24.63
C LEU A 69 -2.08 15.61 23.48
N ALA A 70 -2.42 15.97 22.25
CA ALA A 70 -1.60 15.74 21.04
C ALA A 70 -0.97 14.33 21.02
N LEU A 71 -1.80 13.29 21.21
CA LEU A 71 -1.34 11.91 21.45
C LEU A 71 -0.70 11.31 20.22
N GLU A 72 -1.26 11.56 19.04
CA GLU A 72 -0.70 11.06 17.78
C GLU A 72 0.69 11.64 17.54
N LYS A 73 0.88 12.93 17.77
CA LYS A 73 2.21 13.57 17.72
C LYS A 73 3.19 12.98 18.73
N THR A 74 2.72 12.67 19.92
CA THR A 74 3.56 12.03 20.97
C THR A 74 3.97 10.62 20.54
N MET A 75 3.04 9.82 20.02
CA MET A 75 3.30 8.47 19.54
C MET A 75 4.23 8.47 18.32
N LEU A 76 4.05 9.42 17.41
CA LEU A 76 4.92 9.59 16.26
C LEU A 76 6.35 9.95 16.71
N PHE A 77 6.49 10.88 17.66
CA PHE A 77 7.79 11.23 18.24
C PHE A 77 8.49 10.02 18.86
N GLU A 78 7.78 9.22 19.66
CA GLU A 78 8.34 7.99 20.24
C GLU A 78 8.78 6.98 19.16
N THR A 79 8.04 6.88 18.06
CA THR A 79 8.41 6.04 16.92
C THR A 79 9.74 6.52 16.32
N ILE A 80 9.87 7.82 16.08
CA ILE A 80 11.09 8.41 15.52
C ILE A 80 12.29 8.24 16.47
N GLU A 81 12.11 8.42 17.78
CA GLU A 81 13.20 8.20 18.76
C GLU A 81 13.69 6.74 18.77
N LYS A 82 12.80 5.76 18.57
CA LYS A 82 13.21 4.36 18.42
C LYS A 82 14.03 4.15 17.14
N LEU A 83 13.65 4.80 16.03
CA LEU A 83 14.39 4.71 14.77
C LEU A 83 15.79 5.33 14.85
N ARG A 84 16.01 6.35 15.67
CA ARG A 84 17.36 6.92 15.92
C ARG A 84 18.34 5.92 16.50
N ASN A 85 17.84 4.95 17.25
CA ASN A 85 18.62 3.89 17.87
C ASN A 85 18.64 2.58 17.06
N ASP A 86 17.96 2.54 15.90
CA ASP A 86 17.92 1.37 15.02
C ASP A 86 19.11 1.36 14.06
N SER A 87 20.10 0.52 14.36
CA SER A 87 21.28 0.34 13.51
C SER A 87 20.99 -0.30 12.15
N SER A 88 19.80 -0.87 11.95
CA SER A 88 19.38 -1.48 10.68
C SER A 88 18.77 -0.47 9.72
N LEU A 89 18.35 0.70 10.19
CA LEU A 89 17.75 1.73 9.37
C LEU A 89 18.71 2.20 8.27
N ARG A 90 18.25 2.30 7.05
CA ARG A 90 19.04 2.75 5.89
C ARG A 90 18.36 3.91 5.20
N PHE A 91 19.18 4.91 4.84
CA PHE A 91 18.73 6.07 4.08
C PHE A 91 19.11 5.91 2.61
N TYR A 92 18.13 6.02 1.74
CA TYR A 92 18.28 6.03 0.29
C TYR A 92 17.89 7.41 -0.23
N ASN A 93 18.82 8.10 -0.88
CA ASN A 93 18.64 9.50 -1.31
C ASN A 93 18.16 10.42 -0.17
N GLN A 94 18.79 10.30 1.01
CA GLN A 94 18.49 11.06 2.23
C GLN A 94 17.09 10.81 2.80
N ARG A 95 16.44 9.70 2.40
CA ARG A 95 15.11 9.29 2.88
C ARG A 95 15.18 7.87 3.42
N ALA A 96 14.50 7.65 4.52
CA ALA A 96 14.23 6.32 5.04
C ALA A 96 12.72 6.14 5.21
N ALA A 97 12.19 5.05 4.69
CA ALA A 97 10.81 4.68 4.97
C ALA A 97 10.67 4.25 6.42
N PHE A 98 9.59 4.65 7.07
CA PHE A 98 9.25 4.22 8.42
C PHE A 98 7.77 3.88 8.51
N CYS A 99 7.43 3.04 9.50
CA CYS A 99 6.05 2.65 9.77
C CYS A 99 5.59 3.26 11.10
N HIS A 100 4.42 3.89 11.09
CA HIS A 100 3.74 4.38 12.28
C HIS A 100 2.27 3.98 12.20
N ASN A 101 1.79 3.25 13.23
CA ASN A 101 0.40 2.76 13.30
C ASN A 101 -0.08 1.99 12.06
N GLY A 102 0.82 1.20 11.42
CA GLY A 102 0.53 0.41 10.22
C GLY A 102 0.56 1.19 8.92
N SER A 103 0.83 2.50 8.94
CA SER A 103 1.02 3.34 7.77
C SER A 103 2.47 3.71 7.58
N TYR A 104 2.90 3.85 6.35
CA TYR A 104 4.27 4.19 5.99
C TYR A 104 4.39 5.65 5.56
N GLY A 105 5.49 6.28 5.97
CA GLY A 105 5.93 7.61 5.58
C GLY A 105 7.45 7.65 5.40
N TYR A 106 8.01 8.85 5.30
CA TYR A 106 9.46 8.99 5.16
C TYR A 106 10.03 10.05 6.10
N ILE A 107 11.20 9.75 6.65
CA ILE A 107 12.04 10.67 7.41
C ILE A 107 13.30 11.05 6.61
N ASN A 108 13.87 12.21 6.95
CA ASN A 108 15.19 12.62 6.47
C ASN A 108 16.31 12.14 7.41
N SER A 109 17.56 12.42 7.06
CA SER A 109 18.75 12.05 7.86
C SER A 109 18.85 12.77 9.22
N GLN A 110 18.07 13.80 9.44
CA GLN A 110 17.89 14.48 10.73
C GLN A 110 16.77 13.85 11.59
N TYR A 111 16.15 12.78 11.08
CA TYR A 111 14.98 12.11 11.69
C TYR A 111 13.74 13.01 11.78
N GLU A 112 13.59 13.93 10.86
CA GLU A 112 12.37 14.73 10.70
C GLU A 112 11.43 14.05 9.72
N VAL A 113 10.13 14.00 10.05
CA VAL A 113 9.10 13.50 9.14
C VAL A 113 8.98 14.47 7.97
N VAL A 114 9.26 14.00 6.76
CA VAL A 114 9.20 14.79 5.53
C VAL A 114 8.03 14.37 4.64
N ILE A 115 7.55 13.14 4.82
CA ILE A 115 6.33 12.64 4.19
C ILE A 115 5.57 11.87 5.26
N GLU A 116 4.36 12.32 5.56
CA GLU A 116 3.51 11.77 6.60
C GLU A 116 3.19 10.28 6.37
N PRO A 117 2.99 9.48 7.44
CA PRO A 117 2.70 8.05 7.35
C PRO A 117 1.24 7.81 6.94
N ILE A 118 0.97 7.92 5.64
CA ILE A 118 -0.36 7.79 5.03
C ILE A 118 -0.46 6.64 4.01
N TYR A 119 0.63 5.93 3.74
CA TYR A 119 0.69 4.87 2.74
C TYR A 119 0.53 3.49 3.36
N SER A 120 -0.12 2.56 2.65
CA SER A 120 -0.17 1.14 3.01
C SER A 120 1.17 0.43 2.75
N PHE A 121 1.98 0.98 1.84
CA PHE A 121 3.34 0.51 1.51
C PHE A 121 4.20 1.68 1.03
N ALA A 122 5.50 1.65 1.35
CA ALA A 122 6.48 2.60 0.88
C ALA A 122 7.80 1.88 0.56
N ASP A 123 8.25 1.98 -0.69
CA ASP A 123 9.53 1.41 -1.14
C ASP A 123 10.69 2.37 -0.83
N ILE A 124 11.91 1.90 -0.99
CA ILE A 124 13.10 2.77 -0.91
C ILE A 124 13.10 3.78 -2.06
N PHE A 125 13.75 4.93 -1.84
CA PHE A 125 13.98 5.87 -2.93
C PHE A 125 15.07 5.37 -3.87
N ILE A 126 14.70 5.12 -5.12
CA ILE A 126 15.63 4.81 -6.21
C ILE A 126 15.81 6.09 -7.03
N SER A 127 17.04 6.59 -7.08
CA SER A 127 17.32 7.94 -7.60
C SER A 127 16.48 8.98 -6.86
N THR A 128 15.50 9.61 -7.47
CA THR A 128 14.65 10.65 -6.87
C THR A 128 13.19 10.23 -6.67
N LYS A 129 12.87 8.96 -6.92
CA LYS A 129 11.49 8.44 -6.90
C LYS A 129 11.35 7.25 -5.98
N ALA A 130 10.18 7.07 -5.39
CA ALA A 130 9.80 5.89 -4.64
C ALA A 130 8.40 5.42 -5.04
N LEU A 131 8.20 4.10 -5.10
CA LEU A 131 6.87 3.52 -5.22
C LEU A 131 6.17 3.57 -3.88
N VAL A 132 4.95 4.08 -3.87
CA VAL A 132 4.07 4.05 -2.70
C VAL A 132 2.73 3.46 -3.08
N ARG A 133 2.08 2.79 -2.12
CA ARG A 133 0.72 2.27 -2.29
C ARG A 133 -0.20 2.84 -1.23
N ARG A 134 -1.47 2.93 -1.57
CA ARG A 134 -2.52 3.34 -0.66
C ARG A 134 -3.79 2.55 -0.93
N THR A 135 -4.48 2.15 0.13
CA THR A 135 -5.77 1.46 0.03
C THR A 135 -6.88 2.50 -0.15
N PHE A 136 -7.67 2.33 -1.20
CA PHE A 136 -8.86 3.10 -1.51
C PHE A 136 -10.09 2.17 -1.44
N PRO A 137 -11.32 2.68 -1.42
CA PRO A 137 -12.52 1.85 -1.40
C PRO A 137 -12.63 0.84 -2.55
N ASN A 138 -12.03 1.16 -3.70
CA ASN A 138 -12.01 0.33 -4.91
C ASN A 138 -10.76 -0.56 -5.04
N GLY A 139 -9.89 -0.60 -4.03
CA GLY A 139 -8.70 -1.46 -4.04
C GLY A 139 -7.40 -0.76 -3.67
N GLU A 140 -6.30 -1.48 -3.85
CA GLU A 140 -4.96 -0.94 -3.61
C GLU A 140 -4.45 -0.23 -4.87
N MET A 141 -4.11 1.04 -4.70
CA MET A 141 -3.58 1.88 -5.76
C MET A 141 -2.10 2.20 -5.49
N ALA A 142 -1.34 2.36 -6.55
CA ALA A 142 0.08 2.71 -6.51
C ALA A 142 0.38 3.96 -7.32
N THR A 143 1.42 4.68 -6.92
CA THR A 143 2.01 5.77 -7.70
C THR A 143 3.49 5.90 -7.38
N LEU A 144 4.20 6.68 -8.18
CA LEU A 144 5.55 7.13 -7.85
C LEU A 144 5.49 8.53 -7.24
N ILE A 145 6.26 8.74 -6.19
CA ILE A 145 6.43 10.05 -5.57
C ILE A 145 7.89 10.51 -5.66
N ASP A 146 8.09 11.83 -5.67
CA ASP A 146 9.41 12.44 -5.52
C ASP A 146 9.83 12.52 -4.03
N ILE A 147 11.03 13.04 -3.76
CA ILE A 147 11.60 13.19 -2.40
C ILE A 147 10.79 14.14 -1.50
N ASN A 148 9.85 14.92 -2.05
CA ASN A 148 8.97 15.81 -1.33
C ASN A 148 7.54 15.28 -1.19
N GLY A 149 7.27 14.08 -1.73
CA GLY A 149 5.96 13.43 -1.72
C GLY A 149 5.03 13.83 -2.87
N ASN A 150 5.50 14.57 -3.86
CA ASN A 150 4.70 14.93 -5.03
C ASN A 150 4.55 13.73 -5.98
N ILE A 151 3.35 13.54 -6.53
CA ILE A 151 3.07 12.45 -7.47
C ILE A 151 3.82 12.69 -8.78
N CYS A 152 4.59 11.68 -9.24
CA CYS A 152 5.39 11.72 -10.46
C CYS A 152 4.70 11.12 -11.68
N LEU A 153 3.71 10.23 -11.49
CA LEU A 153 2.97 9.58 -12.59
C LEU A 153 1.70 10.34 -13.00
N GLY A 154 1.44 11.51 -12.39
CA GLY A 154 0.27 12.33 -12.65
C GLY A 154 -1.01 11.84 -11.98
N GLN A 155 -1.13 10.55 -11.67
CA GLN A 155 -2.30 9.93 -11.02
C GLN A 155 -1.94 8.70 -10.20
N TRP A 156 -2.95 8.10 -9.56
CA TRP A 156 -2.90 6.79 -8.95
C TRP A 156 -3.34 5.73 -9.95
N TYR A 157 -2.68 4.57 -9.94
CA TYR A 157 -2.93 3.42 -10.77
C TYR A 157 -3.36 2.24 -9.91
N GLU A 158 -4.21 1.37 -10.43
CA GLU A 158 -4.47 0.07 -9.80
C GLU A 158 -3.17 -0.72 -9.75
N TYR A 159 -2.82 -1.21 -8.55
CA TYR A 159 -1.65 -2.05 -8.35
C TYR A 159 -2.02 -3.51 -8.64
N ILE A 160 -1.40 -4.11 -9.66
CA ILE A 160 -1.66 -5.49 -10.06
C ILE A 160 -0.65 -6.44 -9.40
N GLY A 161 0.65 -6.12 -9.45
CA GLY A 161 1.69 -6.93 -8.84
C GLY A 161 3.10 -6.47 -9.17
N CYS A 162 4.09 -7.18 -8.64
CA CYS A 162 5.50 -6.96 -8.95
C CYS A 162 6.33 -8.22 -8.72
N ASN A 163 7.53 -8.22 -9.29
CA ASN A 163 8.64 -9.12 -8.95
C ASN A 163 9.91 -8.32 -8.68
N ASP A 164 11.08 -8.97 -8.71
CA ASP A 164 12.38 -8.30 -8.48
C ASP A 164 12.77 -7.32 -9.59
N LYS A 165 12.17 -7.40 -10.77
CA LYS A 165 12.55 -6.65 -11.96
C LYS A 165 11.51 -5.63 -12.39
N THR A 166 10.23 -5.94 -12.21
CA THR A 166 9.13 -5.17 -12.79
C THR A 166 7.97 -4.95 -11.82
N ILE A 167 7.19 -3.93 -12.12
CA ILE A 167 5.94 -3.57 -11.44
C ILE A 167 4.87 -3.44 -12.51
N LEU A 168 3.73 -4.08 -12.31
CA LEU A 168 2.57 -3.98 -13.18
C LEU A 168 1.49 -3.10 -12.55
N LEU A 169 1.14 -2.05 -13.26
CA LEU A 169 0.09 -1.10 -12.92
C LEU A 169 -1.00 -1.12 -13.99
N LYS A 170 -2.23 -0.75 -13.62
CA LYS A 170 -3.34 -0.61 -14.57
C LYS A 170 -4.04 0.73 -14.41
N SER A 171 -4.42 1.33 -15.53
CA SER A 171 -5.34 2.46 -15.59
C SER A 171 -6.29 2.25 -16.75
N GLU A 172 -7.59 2.28 -16.47
CA GLU A 172 -8.62 1.98 -17.45
C GLU A 172 -8.39 0.63 -18.16
N ASN A 173 -8.17 0.66 -19.46
CA ASN A 173 -7.93 -0.52 -20.29
C ASN A 173 -6.45 -0.72 -20.67
N THR A 174 -5.52 -0.11 -19.90
CA THR A 174 -4.09 -0.17 -20.22
C THR A 174 -3.29 -0.67 -19.02
N PHE A 175 -2.43 -1.65 -19.26
CA PHE A 175 -1.43 -2.14 -18.33
C PHE A 175 -0.08 -1.48 -18.61
N PHE A 176 0.58 -1.03 -17.56
CA PHE A 176 1.87 -0.34 -17.61
C PHE A 176 2.91 -1.14 -16.85
N VAL A 177 4.00 -1.49 -17.51
CA VAL A 177 5.14 -2.19 -16.90
C VAL A 177 6.23 -1.17 -16.59
N LEU A 178 6.62 -1.09 -15.32
CA LEU A 178 7.73 -0.26 -14.86
C LEU A 178 8.91 -1.14 -14.45
N SER A 179 10.13 -0.69 -14.72
CA SER A 179 11.34 -1.30 -14.16
C SER A 179 11.45 -1.02 -12.67
N ARG A 180 11.77 -2.03 -11.85
CA ARG A 180 12.09 -1.81 -10.42
C ARG A 180 13.46 -1.20 -10.19
N GLU A 181 14.35 -1.26 -11.15
CA GLU A 181 15.71 -0.72 -11.01
C GLU A 181 15.73 0.81 -10.95
N ASN A 182 14.86 1.47 -11.73
CA ASN A 182 14.91 2.92 -11.89
C ASN A 182 13.52 3.58 -12.04
N TYR A 183 12.43 2.80 -11.94
CA TYR A 183 11.06 3.21 -12.16
C TYR A 183 10.78 3.83 -13.54
N SER A 184 11.59 3.46 -14.56
CA SER A 184 11.30 3.83 -15.93
C SER A 184 10.20 2.98 -16.52
N PHE A 185 9.50 3.53 -17.48
CA PHE A 185 8.57 2.80 -18.35
C PHE A 185 9.34 1.75 -19.16
N VAL A 186 8.84 0.51 -19.16
CA VAL A 186 9.40 -0.60 -19.93
C VAL A 186 8.49 -0.93 -21.11
N GLU A 187 7.19 -1.12 -20.82
CA GLU A 187 6.22 -1.59 -21.81
C GLU A 187 4.79 -1.20 -21.40
N GLU A 188 3.90 -1.14 -22.37
CA GLU A 188 2.46 -1.02 -22.13
C GLU A 188 1.68 -2.01 -23.00
N TYR A 189 0.55 -2.45 -22.48
CA TYR A 189 -0.35 -3.38 -23.15
C TYR A 189 -1.78 -2.92 -23.00
N GLN A 190 -2.60 -3.16 -24.03
CA GLN A 190 -4.04 -2.97 -23.93
C GLN A 190 -4.70 -4.21 -23.31
N ASP A 191 -5.70 -4.01 -22.47
CA ASP A 191 -6.48 -5.08 -21.86
C ASP A 191 -7.32 -5.80 -22.92
N ALA A 192 -7.15 -7.11 -23.06
CA ALA A 192 -7.91 -7.96 -23.96
C ALA A 192 -9.11 -8.64 -23.28
N GLY A 193 -9.65 -8.04 -22.21
CA GLY A 193 -10.82 -8.52 -21.48
C GLY A 193 -10.50 -9.35 -20.25
N TYR A 194 -9.48 -8.96 -19.49
CA TYR A 194 -9.11 -9.60 -18.23
C TYR A 194 -10.26 -9.57 -17.20
N ASP A 195 -10.67 -10.73 -16.71
CA ASP A 195 -11.79 -10.92 -15.80
C ASP A 195 -11.41 -10.91 -14.31
N GLY A 196 -10.14 -10.72 -14.00
CA GLY A 196 -9.62 -10.68 -12.62
C GLY A 196 -9.40 -12.04 -11.96
N LYS A 197 -9.69 -13.15 -12.62
CA LYS A 197 -9.67 -14.50 -12.01
C LYS A 197 -8.40 -15.29 -12.27
N SER A 198 -7.81 -15.13 -13.46
CA SER A 198 -6.60 -15.83 -13.86
C SER A 198 -5.34 -15.16 -13.32
N ASP A 199 -4.27 -15.95 -13.16
CA ASP A 199 -2.92 -15.43 -12.91
C ASP A 199 -2.26 -14.90 -14.19
N LEU A 200 -2.77 -15.29 -15.36
CA LEU A 200 -2.35 -14.77 -16.64
C LEU A 200 -3.40 -13.80 -17.19
N ILE A 201 -2.91 -12.67 -17.64
CA ILE A 201 -3.69 -11.51 -18.07
C ILE A 201 -3.69 -11.49 -19.59
N PRO A 202 -4.84 -11.64 -20.28
CA PRO A 202 -4.93 -11.48 -21.71
C PRO A 202 -4.69 -10.02 -22.08
N VAL A 203 -3.77 -9.79 -23.00
CA VAL A 203 -3.40 -8.46 -23.48
C VAL A 203 -3.26 -8.44 -24.99
N HIS A 204 -3.35 -7.24 -25.56
CA HIS A 204 -3.00 -7.02 -26.95
C HIS A 204 -2.13 -5.78 -27.11
N LYS A 205 -1.44 -5.71 -28.24
CA LYS A 205 -0.63 -4.58 -28.64
C LYS A 205 -0.67 -4.44 -30.15
N GLU A 206 -0.72 -3.21 -30.63
CA GLU A 206 -0.57 -2.92 -32.06
C GLU A 206 0.88 -3.18 -32.49
N ILE A 207 1.08 -4.11 -33.40
CA ILE A 207 2.38 -4.46 -33.98
C ILE A 207 2.30 -4.27 -35.50
N GLY A 208 2.80 -3.16 -35.99
CA GLY A 208 2.64 -2.77 -37.39
C GLY A 208 1.24 -2.25 -37.68
N ILE A 209 0.45 -3.01 -38.44
CA ILE A 209 -0.96 -2.68 -38.79
C ILE A 209 -1.95 -3.62 -38.11
N ASP A 210 -1.49 -4.61 -37.36
CA ASP A 210 -2.32 -5.65 -36.75
C ASP A 210 -2.26 -5.58 -35.23
N ASP A 211 -3.38 -5.83 -34.58
CA ASP A 211 -3.42 -6.11 -33.14
C ASP A 211 -2.97 -7.54 -32.89
N MET A 212 -1.92 -7.70 -32.11
CA MET A 212 -1.41 -8.98 -31.71
C MET A 212 -1.74 -9.27 -30.24
N TYR A 213 -2.26 -10.43 -29.98
CA TYR A 213 -2.74 -10.88 -28.67
C TYR A 213 -1.82 -11.92 -28.06
N GLY A 214 -1.73 -11.92 -26.73
CA GLY A 214 -0.97 -12.86 -25.94
C GLY A 214 -1.33 -12.76 -24.46
N PHE A 215 -0.45 -13.24 -23.60
CA PHE A 215 -0.66 -13.16 -22.15
C PHE A 215 0.58 -12.70 -21.44
N ILE A 216 0.39 -11.88 -20.41
CA ILE A 216 1.39 -11.50 -19.41
C ILE A 216 0.99 -12.08 -18.05
N ASP A 217 1.96 -12.25 -17.15
CA ASP A 217 1.68 -12.53 -15.74
C ASP A 217 1.40 -11.25 -14.94
N LYS A 218 1.09 -11.40 -13.65
CA LYS A 218 0.83 -10.26 -12.74
C LYS A 218 2.05 -9.38 -12.46
N THR A 219 3.19 -9.67 -13.06
CA THR A 219 4.39 -8.84 -12.98
C THR A 219 4.66 -8.09 -14.28
N GLY A 220 3.87 -8.35 -15.31
CA GLY A 220 4.03 -7.77 -16.65
C GLY A 220 5.01 -8.55 -17.53
N ALA A 221 5.47 -9.73 -17.10
CA ALA A 221 6.31 -10.58 -17.94
C ALA A 221 5.45 -11.32 -18.97
N GLU A 222 5.87 -11.28 -20.24
CA GLU A 222 5.23 -12.03 -21.31
C GLU A 222 5.42 -13.54 -21.07
N THR A 223 4.31 -14.27 -20.92
CA THR A 223 4.29 -15.73 -20.71
C THR A 223 3.83 -16.49 -21.93
N VAL A 224 2.91 -15.91 -22.67
CA VAL A 224 2.47 -16.41 -23.98
C VAL A 224 2.68 -15.29 -25.01
N PRO A 225 3.48 -15.52 -26.06
CA PRO A 225 3.88 -14.47 -27.01
C PRO A 225 2.69 -13.75 -27.64
N LEU A 226 2.87 -12.44 -27.93
CA LEU A 226 1.88 -11.64 -28.65
C LEU A 226 1.98 -11.93 -30.15
N ILE A 227 1.44 -13.06 -30.56
CA ILE A 227 1.47 -13.55 -31.96
C ILE A 227 0.13 -14.06 -32.45
N TYR A 228 -0.93 -13.96 -31.64
CA TYR A 228 -2.25 -14.47 -31.96
C TYR A 228 -3.15 -13.38 -32.51
N ASP A 229 -4.12 -13.78 -33.35
CA ASP A 229 -5.14 -12.88 -33.90
C ASP A 229 -6.20 -12.54 -32.84
N PHE A 230 -6.37 -13.42 -31.84
CA PHE A 230 -7.29 -13.25 -30.71
C PHE A 230 -7.01 -14.24 -29.60
N VAL A 231 -7.33 -13.89 -28.33
CA VAL A 231 -7.23 -14.77 -27.16
C VAL A 231 -8.51 -14.69 -26.33
N TRP A 232 -8.82 -15.75 -25.60
CA TRP A 232 -9.87 -15.81 -24.58
C TRP A 232 -9.25 -15.96 -23.20
N ASN A 233 -9.96 -15.58 -22.12
CA ASN A 233 -9.51 -15.80 -20.76
C ASN A 233 -9.19 -17.30 -20.48
N TYR A 234 -8.29 -17.53 -19.52
CA TYR A 234 -8.04 -18.88 -19.04
C TYR A 234 -9.27 -19.45 -18.37
N GLU A 235 -9.57 -20.70 -18.66
CA GLU A 235 -10.62 -21.48 -18.01
C GLU A 235 -10.08 -22.11 -16.70
N GLU A 236 -10.98 -22.60 -15.83
CA GLU A 236 -10.61 -23.27 -14.57
C GLU A 236 -9.72 -24.53 -14.76
N ASN A 237 -9.73 -25.09 -15.96
CA ASN A 237 -8.88 -26.23 -16.32
C ASN A 237 -7.42 -25.86 -16.59
N GLY A 238 -7.03 -24.56 -16.51
CA GLY A 238 -5.66 -24.06 -16.69
C GLY A 238 -5.26 -23.86 -18.17
N PHE A 239 -6.22 -23.82 -19.06
CA PHE A 239 -6.00 -23.56 -20.48
C PHE A 239 -6.83 -22.37 -20.98
N ALA A 240 -6.28 -21.66 -21.98
CA ALA A 240 -6.99 -20.63 -22.72
C ALA A 240 -7.13 -21.06 -24.19
N LYS A 241 -8.14 -20.52 -24.87
CA LYS A 241 -8.23 -20.61 -26.32
C LYS A 241 -7.46 -19.43 -26.95
N VAL A 242 -6.72 -19.72 -28.00
CA VAL A 242 -6.03 -18.72 -28.82
C VAL A 242 -6.32 -18.98 -30.29
N LYS A 243 -6.45 -17.92 -31.10
CA LYS A 243 -6.68 -18.01 -32.54
C LYS A 243 -5.47 -17.48 -33.29
N ARG A 244 -5.00 -18.24 -34.28
CA ARG A 244 -3.91 -17.81 -35.16
C ARG A 244 -4.18 -18.30 -36.58
N PHE A 245 -4.13 -17.38 -37.57
CA PHE A 245 -4.41 -17.66 -38.98
C PHE A 245 -5.72 -18.41 -39.18
N GLY A 246 -6.76 -18.01 -38.44
CA GLY A 246 -8.09 -18.61 -38.53
C GLY A 246 -8.27 -19.93 -37.79
N VAL A 247 -7.20 -20.56 -37.28
CA VAL A 247 -7.22 -21.82 -36.49
C VAL A 247 -7.23 -21.53 -35.01
N THR A 248 -8.04 -22.27 -34.27
CA THR A 248 -8.12 -22.18 -32.80
C THR A 248 -7.29 -23.28 -32.17
N TYR A 249 -6.50 -22.91 -31.16
CA TYR A 249 -5.65 -23.80 -30.36
C TYR A 249 -6.00 -23.64 -28.88
N ALA A 250 -5.64 -24.63 -28.07
CA ALA A 250 -5.54 -24.45 -26.62
C ALA A 250 -4.09 -24.11 -26.24
N VAL A 251 -3.90 -23.24 -25.26
CA VAL A 251 -2.58 -22.88 -24.71
C VAL A 251 -2.58 -23.07 -23.21
N GLY A 252 -1.56 -23.75 -22.69
CA GLY A 252 -1.32 -23.90 -21.25
C GLY A 252 -0.67 -22.65 -20.65
N THR A 253 -0.64 -22.54 -19.34
CA THR A 253 -0.05 -21.44 -18.60
C THR A 253 1.47 -21.28 -18.83
N ASP A 254 2.13 -22.31 -19.35
CA ASP A 254 3.55 -22.32 -19.73
C ASP A 254 3.78 -21.97 -21.22
N GLY A 255 2.71 -21.61 -21.94
CA GLY A 255 2.76 -21.32 -23.37
C GLY A 255 2.72 -22.54 -24.28
N THR A 256 2.59 -23.77 -23.74
CA THR A 256 2.48 -24.98 -24.54
C THR A 256 1.19 -24.99 -25.35
N LEU A 257 1.31 -25.19 -26.68
CA LEU A 257 0.19 -25.24 -27.61
C LEU A 257 -0.33 -26.65 -27.80
N PHE A 258 -1.67 -26.79 -27.87
CA PHE A 258 -2.39 -27.99 -28.18
C PHE A 258 -3.38 -27.72 -29.32
N TYR A 259 -3.61 -28.73 -30.16
CA TYR A 259 -4.49 -28.57 -31.32
C TYR A 259 -5.98 -28.49 -30.97
N ASP A 260 -6.35 -29.05 -29.82
CA ASP A 260 -7.70 -28.88 -29.28
C ASP A 260 -7.69 -28.91 -27.75
N MET A 261 -8.81 -28.46 -27.16
CA MET A 261 -8.93 -28.31 -25.69
C MET A 261 -9.04 -29.66 -24.98
N GLU A 262 -9.67 -30.67 -25.60
CA GLU A 262 -9.83 -32.00 -24.99
C GLU A 262 -8.48 -32.71 -24.88
N GLN A 263 -7.66 -32.66 -25.92
CA GLN A 263 -6.30 -33.15 -25.91
C GLN A 263 -5.45 -32.41 -24.86
N ALA A 264 -5.52 -31.09 -24.80
CA ALA A 264 -4.77 -30.30 -23.83
C ALA A 264 -5.09 -30.72 -22.38
N VAL A 265 -6.36 -30.86 -22.03
CA VAL A 265 -6.82 -31.26 -20.70
C VAL A 265 -6.35 -32.67 -20.35
N ASN A 266 -6.37 -33.59 -21.31
CA ASN A 266 -5.94 -35.01 -21.07
C ASN A 266 -4.43 -35.09 -20.90
N ASP A 267 -3.66 -34.45 -21.76
CA ASP A 267 -2.18 -34.41 -21.68
C ASP A 267 -1.72 -33.67 -20.42
N GLY A 268 -2.38 -32.58 -20.02
CA GLY A 268 -2.11 -31.86 -18.78
C GLY A 268 -2.36 -32.71 -17.53
N LYS A 269 -3.41 -33.53 -17.51
CA LYS A 269 -3.66 -34.46 -16.41
C LYS A 269 -2.57 -35.54 -16.29
N GLU A 270 -2.05 -36.05 -17.39
CA GLU A 270 -0.92 -36.99 -17.38
C GLU A 270 0.38 -36.34 -16.90
N PHE A 271 0.64 -35.08 -17.31
CA PHE A 271 1.81 -34.34 -16.89
C PHE A 271 1.80 -34.08 -15.37
N ILE A 272 0.67 -33.70 -14.80
CA ILE A 272 0.51 -33.50 -13.34
C ILE A 272 0.72 -34.81 -12.60
N ARG A 273 0.21 -35.93 -13.08
CA ARG A 273 0.41 -37.26 -12.49
C ARG A 273 1.88 -37.70 -12.51
N LYS A 274 2.62 -37.37 -13.57
CA LYS A 274 4.07 -37.68 -13.67
C LYS A 274 4.95 -36.80 -12.76
N LYS A 275 4.50 -35.59 -12.41
CA LYS A 275 5.21 -34.71 -11.43
C LYS A 275 4.90 -35.06 -9.96
N ALA A 276 3.81 -35.72 -9.68
CA ALA A 276 3.38 -36.12 -8.32
C ALA A 276 3.82 -37.53 -7.89
N GLY A 277 4.43 -38.31 -8.73
CA GLY A 277 5.06 -39.60 -8.48
C GLY A 277 6.59 -39.50 -8.51
#